data_01d5da72bd61bb02141465ddb9c27352
#
_entry.id   01d5da72bd61bb02141465ddb9c27352
#
_cell.length_a   1.000
_cell.length_b   1.000
_cell.length_c   1.000
_cell.angle_alpha   90.00
_cell.angle_beta   90.00
_cell.angle_gamma   90.00
#
_symmetry.space_group_name_H-M   'P 1'
#
loop_
_entity.id
_entity.type
_entity.pdbx_description
1 polymer ?
#
loop_
_entity_poly.entity_id
_entity_poly.type
_entity_poly.pdbx_seq_one_letter_code
_entity_poly.pdbx_strand_id
1 'polypeptide(L)'
;MKINNLSEHNCIINRYLAEMRDCDYQKNRLLFRNNIMRIGEYEAFEISKTLNYEKTEVTTPLGVAQVNLPTEKIVIGTIFRAGLPFHEGFLNIFDHSGNAFVSAYREYTNKEHTEVGVHIEYLATPDLTDKVLIIADPMLATGISMEMGMKAFLTKGNPKHIHIACVLAAPEGIEHVKKTFP
;
A
#
# COMPACT_ATOMS: atom_id res chain seq x y z
N MET A 1 -1.67 -11.03 -12.04
CA MET A 1 -1.52 -9.68 -11.44
C MET A 1 -1.69 -8.61 -12.51
N LYS A 2 -2.48 -7.55 -12.25
CA LYS A 2 -2.64 -6.36 -13.13
C LYS A 2 -1.74 -5.24 -12.59
N ILE A 3 -1.05 -4.53 -13.48
CA ILE A 3 -0.23 -3.37 -13.13
C ILE A 3 -0.93 -2.11 -13.65
N ASN A 4 -0.99 -1.08 -12.82
CA ASN A 4 -1.48 0.24 -13.18
C ASN A 4 -0.36 1.26 -12.90
N ASN A 5 0.27 1.76 -13.95
CA ASN A 5 1.36 2.74 -13.83
C ASN A 5 0.78 4.16 -14.01
N LEU A 6 0.60 4.87 -12.91
CA LEU A 6 0.00 6.21 -12.93
C LEU A 6 0.88 7.26 -13.61
N SER A 7 2.19 7.01 -13.76
CA SER A 7 3.10 7.95 -14.44
C SER A 7 3.00 7.94 -15.97
N GLU A 8 2.24 7.00 -16.56
CA GLU A 8 1.98 6.96 -18.01
C GLU A 8 1.05 8.07 -18.49
N HIS A 9 0.35 8.71 -17.56
CA HIS A 9 -0.56 9.81 -17.87
C HIS A 9 -0.10 11.12 -17.23
N ASN A 10 -0.34 12.23 -17.93
CA ASN A 10 -0.03 13.56 -17.40
C ASN A 10 -0.98 13.88 -16.24
N CYS A 11 -0.44 13.95 -15.03
CA CYS A 11 -1.16 14.33 -13.82
C CYS A 11 -0.21 14.97 -12.80
N ILE A 12 -0.77 15.50 -11.72
CA ILE A 12 0.02 16.19 -10.67
C ILE A 12 1.05 15.28 -9.98
N ILE A 13 0.86 13.96 -9.99
CA ILE A 13 1.81 12.98 -9.45
C ILE A 13 3.18 13.13 -10.11
N ASN A 14 3.23 13.46 -11.42
CA ASN A 14 4.48 13.64 -12.15
C ASN A 14 5.35 14.73 -11.53
N ARG A 15 4.74 15.80 -11.00
CA ARG A 15 5.47 16.84 -10.26
C ARG A 15 6.07 16.30 -8.97
N TYR A 16 5.28 15.59 -8.16
CA TYR A 16 5.76 15.03 -6.89
C TYR A 16 6.88 14.00 -7.10
N LEU A 17 6.75 13.16 -8.13
CA LEU A 17 7.81 12.22 -8.52
C LEU A 17 9.08 12.94 -8.98
N ALA A 18 8.97 14.01 -9.77
CA ALA A 18 10.11 14.81 -10.19
C ALA A 18 10.83 15.44 -8.99
N GLU A 19 10.09 16.06 -8.08
CA GLU A 19 10.63 16.66 -6.85
C GLU A 19 11.34 15.60 -5.96
N MET A 20 10.79 14.40 -5.85
CA MET A 20 11.40 13.31 -5.07
C MET A 20 12.66 12.71 -5.72
N ARG A 21 12.77 12.80 -7.04
CA ARG A 21 13.94 12.32 -7.80
C ARG A 21 15.03 13.37 -7.97
N ASP A 22 14.70 14.64 -7.82
CA ASP A 22 15.65 15.75 -7.92
C ASP A 22 16.66 15.69 -6.78
N CYS A 23 17.97 15.77 -7.12
CA CYS A 23 19.08 15.61 -6.18
C CYS A 23 19.12 16.66 -5.08
N ASP A 24 18.54 17.83 -5.30
CA ASP A 24 18.50 18.91 -4.31
C ASP A 24 17.18 18.91 -3.54
N TYR A 25 16.05 18.72 -4.22
CA TYR A 25 14.74 18.67 -3.58
C TYR A 25 14.60 17.56 -2.57
N GLN A 26 15.09 16.34 -2.89
CA GLN A 26 15.01 15.17 -2.00
C GLN A 26 15.74 15.35 -0.65
N LYS A 27 16.68 16.31 -0.57
CA LYS A 27 17.36 16.65 0.70
C LYS A 27 16.42 17.28 1.73
N ASN A 28 15.33 17.90 1.28
CA ASN A 28 14.30 18.43 2.16
C ASN A 28 13.40 17.30 2.66
N ARG A 29 13.71 16.79 3.86
CA ARG A 29 13.01 15.64 4.46
C ARG A 29 11.51 15.87 4.69
N LEU A 30 11.08 17.10 4.92
CA LEU A 30 9.67 17.42 5.10
C LEU A 30 8.93 17.33 3.78
N LEU A 31 9.43 17.98 2.72
CA LEU A 31 8.82 17.93 1.39
C LEU A 31 8.81 16.51 0.83
N PHE A 32 9.88 15.75 1.04
CA PHE A 32 9.96 14.35 0.62
C PHE A 32 8.85 13.51 1.25
N ARG A 33 8.65 13.58 2.57
CA ARG A 33 7.57 12.84 3.25
C ARG A 33 6.18 13.31 2.81
N ASN A 34 5.99 14.63 2.64
CA ASN A 34 4.71 15.17 2.18
C ASN A 34 4.38 14.70 0.76
N ASN A 35 5.36 14.58 -0.13
CA ASN A 35 5.14 14.08 -1.48
C ASN A 35 4.79 12.59 -1.48
N ILE A 36 5.42 11.78 -0.63
CA ILE A 36 5.04 10.36 -0.43
C ILE A 36 3.57 10.27 0.03
N MET A 37 3.17 11.07 1.01
CA MET A 37 1.79 11.09 1.52
C MET A 37 0.80 11.49 0.41
N ARG A 38 1.07 12.57 -0.33
CA ARG A 38 0.23 13.05 -1.45
C ARG A 38 0.07 11.99 -2.54
N ILE A 39 1.16 11.31 -2.91
CA ILE A 39 1.09 10.20 -3.87
C ILE A 39 0.19 9.08 -3.33
N GLY A 40 0.29 8.77 -2.03
CA GLY A 40 -0.59 7.81 -1.36
C GLY A 40 -2.07 8.19 -1.47
N GLU A 41 -2.43 9.46 -1.31
CA GLU A 41 -3.80 9.95 -1.51
C GLU A 41 -4.30 9.72 -2.94
N TYR A 42 -3.48 10.02 -3.95
CA TYR A 42 -3.85 9.79 -5.35
C TYR A 42 -3.95 8.32 -5.70
N GLU A 43 -3.03 7.48 -5.21
CA GLU A 43 -3.10 6.04 -5.43
C GLU A 43 -4.33 5.43 -4.73
N ALA A 44 -4.65 5.88 -3.52
CA ALA A 44 -5.87 5.48 -2.83
C ALA A 44 -7.14 5.84 -3.63
N PHE A 45 -7.18 7.05 -4.21
CA PHE A 45 -8.26 7.46 -5.11
C PHE A 45 -8.35 6.56 -6.35
N GLU A 46 -7.24 6.21 -6.98
CA GLU A 46 -7.23 5.30 -8.13
C GLU A 46 -7.70 3.88 -7.74
N ILE A 47 -7.27 3.37 -6.59
CA ILE A 47 -7.71 2.08 -6.07
C ILE A 47 -9.22 2.12 -5.77
N SER A 48 -9.74 3.22 -5.24
CA SER A 48 -11.17 3.35 -4.93
C SER A 48 -12.07 3.07 -6.12
N LYS A 49 -11.63 3.38 -7.34
CA LYS A 49 -12.39 3.12 -8.58
C LYS A 49 -12.56 1.62 -8.90
N THR A 50 -11.80 0.76 -8.24
CA THR A 50 -11.84 -0.69 -8.44
C THR A 50 -12.69 -1.43 -7.40
N LEU A 51 -13.18 -0.72 -6.39
CA LEU A 51 -14.04 -1.25 -5.34
C LEU A 51 -15.46 -1.51 -5.85
N ASN A 52 -16.21 -2.34 -5.13
CA ASN A 52 -17.63 -2.53 -5.37
C ASN A 52 -18.45 -1.42 -4.72
N TYR A 53 -19.48 -0.97 -5.43
CA TYR A 53 -20.37 0.10 -4.98
C TYR A 53 -21.82 -0.37 -5.02
N GLU A 54 -22.59 0.01 -4.00
CA GLU A 54 -24.03 -0.24 -3.93
C GLU A 54 -24.79 1.05 -3.73
N LYS A 55 -26.01 1.09 -4.31
CA LYS A 55 -26.93 2.21 -4.12
C LYS A 55 -27.43 2.24 -2.68
N THR A 56 -27.20 3.34 -2.01
CA THR A 56 -27.60 3.57 -0.61
C THR A 56 -28.47 4.84 -0.54
N GLU A 57 -29.55 4.77 0.22
CA GLU A 57 -30.37 5.95 0.51
C GLU A 57 -29.70 6.83 1.56
N VAL A 58 -29.55 8.10 1.24
CA VAL A 58 -28.98 9.11 2.13
C VAL A 58 -30.01 10.22 2.34
N THR A 59 -30.37 10.48 3.59
CA THR A 59 -31.25 11.59 3.96
C THR A 59 -30.43 12.89 3.94
N THR A 60 -30.81 13.79 3.06
CA THR A 60 -30.18 15.12 2.93
C THR A 60 -31.15 16.20 3.42
N PRO A 61 -30.70 17.44 3.65
CA PRO A 61 -31.60 18.56 3.98
C PRO A 61 -32.68 18.85 2.94
N LEU A 62 -32.48 18.40 1.69
CA LEU A 62 -33.42 18.63 0.57
C LEU A 62 -34.26 17.39 0.22
N GLY A 63 -34.11 16.28 0.94
CA GLY A 63 -34.84 15.02 0.70
C GLY A 63 -33.93 13.80 0.62
N VAL A 64 -34.50 12.66 0.25
CA VAL A 64 -33.75 11.40 0.11
C VAL A 64 -33.06 11.33 -1.24
N ALA A 65 -31.76 11.05 -1.24
CA ALA A 65 -30.95 10.86 -2.44
C ALA A 65 -30.43 9.42 -2.51
N GLN A 66 -30.31 8.88 -3.73
CA GLN A 66 -29.64 7.61 -4.00
C GLN A 66 -28.17 7.85 -4.34
N VAL A 67 -27.25 7.32 -3.54
CA VAL A 67 -25.79 7.50 -3.70
C VAL A 67 -25.12 6.14 -3.78
N ASN A 68 -24.16 5.98 -4.70
CA ASN A 68 -23.34 4.79 -4.75
C ASN A 68 -22.23 4.91 -3.69
N LEU A 69 -22.20 4.01 -2.72
CA LEU A 69 -21.18 3.96 -1.68
C LEU A 69 -20.36 2.66 -1.78
N PRO A 70 -19.05 2.69 -1.45
CA PRO A 70 -18.23 1.49 -1.43
C PRO A 70 -18.70 0.53 -0.32
N THR A 71 -18.68 -0.76 -0.60
CA THR A 71 -19.18 -1.78 0.33
C THR A 71 -18.08 -2.60 0.98
N GLU A 72 -16.86 -2.56 0.44
CA GLU A 72 -15.76 -3.33 0.97
C GLU A 72 -15.19 -2.74 2.26
N LYS A 73 -14.83 -3.64 3.17
CA LYS A 73 -13.99 -3.32 4.33
C LYS A 73 -12.54 -3.33 3.91
N ILE A 74 -11.84 -2.22 4.14
CA ILE A 74 -10.45 -2.02 3.73
C ILE A 74 -9.54 -2.14 4.94
N VAL A 75 -8.37 -2.75 4.73
CA VAL A 75 -7.25 -2.72 5.68
C VAL A 75 -6.02 -2.21 4.94
N ILE A 76 -5.37 -1.19 5.48
CA ILE A 76 -4.13 -0.65 4.94
C ILE A 76 -2.98 -1.30 5.71
N GLY A 77 -2.16 -2.08 4.99
CA GLY A 77 -0.97 -2.74 5.49
C GLY A 77 0.28 -1.92 5.15
N THR A 78 1.22 -1.84 6.07
CA THR A 78 2.46 -1.07 5.87
C THR A 78 3.66 -1.82 6.41
N ILE A 79 4.74 -1.79 5.62
CA ILE A 79 6.03 -2.33 6.01
C ILE A 79 6.83 -1.21 6.68
N PHE A 80 7.19 -1.42 7.95
CA PHE A 80 7.95 -0.44 8.69
C PHE A 80 9.42 -0.37 8.21
N ARG A 81 9.96 0.85 8.20
CA ARG A 81 9.47 2.13 8.72
C ARG A 81 9.10 3.11 7.61
N ALA A 82 9.65 2.91 6.39
CA ALA A 82 9.55 3.87 5.29
C ALA A 82 8.11 4.10 4.80
N GLY A 83 7.22 3.11 4.99
CA GLY A 83 5.84 3.17 4.56
C GLY A 83 4.94 4.13 5.33
N LEU A 84 5.33 4.65 6.52
CA LEU A 84 4.43 5.44 7.36
C LEU A 84 3.82 6.68 6.68
N PRO A 85 4.57 7.56 6.01
CA PRO A 85 3.96 8.71 5.32
C PRO A 85 3.03 8.30 4.18
N PHE A 86 3.33 7.16 3.54
CA PHE A 86 2.51 6.61 2.47
C PHE A 86 1.19 6.07 3.01
N HIS A 87 1.26 5.37 4.14
CA HIS A 87 0.10 4.88 4.89
C HIS A 87 -0.86 6.02 5.28
N GLU A 88 -0.32 7.14 5.79
CA GLU A 88 -1.12 8.33 6.13
C GLU A 88 -1.89 8.85 4.91
N GLY A 89 -1.27 8.87 3.72
CA GLY A 89 -1.95 9.27 2.48
C GLY A 89 -3.16 8.37 2.16
N PHE A 90 -3.04 7.07 2.37
CA PHE A 90 -4.17 6.14 2.21
C PHE A 90 -5.26 6.35 3.26
N LEU A 91 -4.89 6.63 4.51
CA LEU A 91 -5.85 6.92 5.58
C LEU A 91 -6.66 8.21 5.34
N ASN A 92 -6.06 9.21 4.70
CA ASN A 92 -6.76 10.45 4.35
C ASN A 92 -7.93 10.23 3.36
N ILE A 93 -7.92 9.12 2.62
CA ILE A 93 -8.96 8.76 1.66
C ILE A 93 -9.86 7.64 2.21
N PHE A 94 -9.28 6.66 2.88
CA PHE A 94 -9.98 5.52 3.48
C PHE A 94 -10.02 5.64 5.00
N ASP A 95 -10.66 6.69 5.51
CA ASP A 95 -10.69 7.06 6.94
C ASP A 95 -11.35 6.00 7.85
N HIS A 96 -12.18 5.11 7.30
CA HIS A 96 -12.81 3.99 8.02
C HIS A 96 -12.04 2.67 7.90
N SER A 97 -10.83 2.68 7.32
CA SER A 97 -10.04 1.46 7.14
C SER A 97 -9.41 0.95 8.44
N GLY A 98 -9.19 -0.36 8.51
CA GLY A 98 -8.34 -0.94 9.53
C GLY A 98 -6.85 -0.70 9.21
N ASN A 99 -6.00 -0.74 10.24
CA ASN A 99 -4.56 -0.55 10.10
C ASN A 99 -3.83 -1.87 10.36
N ALA A 100 -2.84 -2.17 9.52
CA ALA A 100 -1.96 -3.32 9.67
C ALA A 100 -0.50 -2.91 9.49
N PHE A 101 0.36 -3.36 10.40
CA PHE A 101 1.77 -2.99 10.41
C PHE A 101 2.64 -4.22 10.56
N VAL A 102 3.72 -4.28 9.80
CA VAL A 102 4.73 -5.33 9.90
C VAL A 102 6.13 -4.72 9.90
N SER A 103 6.99 -5.23 10.80
CA SER A 103 8.44 -5.06 10.75
C SER A 103 9.05 -6.43 10.59
N ALA A 104 9.73 -6.65 9.48
CA ALA A 104 10.37 -7.91 9.16
C ALA A 104 11.75 -7.64 8.54
N TYR A 105 12.73 -8.45 8.91
CA TYR A 105 14.08 -8.40 8.33
C TYR A 105 14.62 -9.81 8.10
N ARG A 106 15.65 -9.87 7.27
CA ARG A 106 16.37 -11.12 7.03
C ARG A 106 17.32 -11.39 8.18
N GLU A 107 17.29 -12.60 8.66
CA GLU A 107 18.24 -13.11 9.66
C GLU A 107 18.87 -14.40 9.15
N TYR A 108 20.15 -14.59 9.45
CA TYR A 108 20.77 -15.87 9.20
C TYR A 108 20.33 -16.85 10.30
N THR A 109 19.75 -17.98 9.89
CA THR A 109 19.22 -19.00 10.80
C THR A 109 20.27 -19.95 11.31
N ASN A 110 21.47 -19.95 10.68
CA ASN A 110 22.59 -20.78 11.07
C ASN A 110 23.87 -19.97 11.30
N LYS A 111 24.79 -20.53 12.09
CA LYS A 111 26.08 -19.90 12.42
C LYS A 111 27.02 -19.75 11.20
N GLU A 112 26.79 -20.51 10.15
CA GLU A 112 27.59 -20.52 8.91
C GLU A 112 27.11 -19.46 7.91
N HIS A 113 26.05 -18.70 8.21
CA HIS A 113 25.48 -17.66 7.36
C HIS A 113 25.07 -18.14 5.95
N THR A 114 24.73 -19.43 5.83
CA THR A 114 24.31 -20.05 4.56
C THR A 114 22.80 -20.13 4.41
N GLU A 115 22.05 -20.12 5.52
CA GLU A 115 20.60 -20.14 5.51
C GLU A 115 20.03 -18.80 5.96
N VAL A 116 19.15 -18.23 5.13
CA VAL A 116 18.47 -16.95 5.40
C VAL A 116 17.03 -17.23 5.75
N GLY A 117 16.64 -16.89 6.97
CA GLY A 117 15.27 -16.88 7.44
C GLY A 117 14.65 -15.48 7.41
N VAL A 118 13.36 -15.44 7.64
CA VAL A 118 12.62 -14.21 7.84
C VAL A 118 12.32 -14.08 9.32
N HIS A 119 12.80 -13.01 9.93
CA HIS A 119 12.44 -12.66 11.29
C HIS A 119 11.35 -11.59 11.27
N ILE A 120 10.19 -11.90 11.85
CA ILE A 120 9.10 -10.93 12.07
C ILE A 120 9.27 -10.39 13.48
N GLU A 121 9.70 -9.14 13.58
CA GLU A 121 9.89 -8.47 14.86
C GLU A 121 8.58 -7.91 15.42
N TYR A 122 7.70 -7.46 14.53
CA TYR A 122 6.43 -6.89 14.91
C TYR A 122 5.37 -7.18 13.86
N LEU A 123 4.20 -7.61 14.29
CA LEU A 123 3.04 -7.78 13.43
C LEU A 123 1.78 -7.41 14.22
N ALA A 124 1.12 -6.33 13.81
CA ALA A 124 -0.19 -5.95 14.32
C ALA A 124 -1.14 -5.74 13.15
N THR A 125 -2.25 -6.46 13.14
CA THR A 125 -3.25 -6.38 12.08
C THR A 125 -4.59 -6.90 12.60
N PRO A 126 -5.73 -6.35 12.18
CA PRO A 126 -7.01 -6.99 12.36
C PRO A 126 -7.09 -8.29 11.55
N ASP A 127 -8.12 -9.11 11.77
CA ASP A 127 -8.43 -10.20 10.85
C ASP A 127 -8.63 -9.66 9.42
N LEU A 128 -8.00 -10.33 8.43
CA LEU A 128 -8.02 -9.92 7.02
C LEU A 128 -9.06 -10.67 6.18
N THR A 129 -9.74 -11.64 6.76
CA THR A 129 -10.70 -12.49 6.04
C THR A 129 -11.80 -11.63 5.41
N ASP A 130 -12.03 -11.86 4.10
CA ASP A 130 -13.03 -11.19 3.28
C ASP A 130 -12.88 -9.66 3.15
N LYS A 131 -11.73 -9.10 3.51
CA LYS A 131 -11.42 -7.69 3.38
C LYS A 131 -10.53 -7.40 2.16
N VAL A 132 -10.51 -6.17 1.73
CA VAL A 132 -9.52 -5.68 0.76
C VAL A 132 -8.29 -5.23 1.53
N LEU A 133 -7.14 -5.86 1.26
CA LEU A 133 -5.86 -5.48 1.82
C LEU A 133 -5.12 -4.58 0.82
N ILE A 134 -4.74 -3.38 1.25
CA ILE A 134 -3.87 -2.48 0.48
C ILE A 134 -2.51 -2.44 1.18
N ILE A 135 -1.46 -2.97 0.55
CA ILE A 135 -0.11 -2.93 1.10
C ILE A 135 0.61 -1.71 0.53
N ALA A 136 0.85 -0.72 1.39
CA ALA A 136 1.50 0.54 1.06
C ALA A 136 2.99 0.48 1.45
N ASP A 137 3.86 0.32 0.44
CA ASP A 137 5.33 0.39 0.61
C ASP A 137 5.91 1.29 -0.49
N PRO A 138 6.56 2.43 -0.16
CA PRO A 138 6.96 3.41 -1.17
C PRO A 138 7.99 2.91 -2.18
N MET A 139 8.72 1.83 -1.91
CA MET A 139 9.79 1.35 -2.79
C MET A 139 9.75 -0.16 -2.99
N LEU A 140 9.26 -0.61 -4.12
CA LEU A 140 9.37 -2.00 -4.56
C LEU A 140 10.68 -2.19 -5.35
N ALA A 141 11.80 -2.44 -4.65
CA ALA A 141 13.10 -2.65 -5.28
C ALA A 141 13.26 -4.11 -5.72
N THR A 142 13.76 -5.00 -4.87
CA THR A 142 13.93 -6.42 -5.18
C THR A 142 12.66 -7.27 -4.96
N GLY A 143 11.65 -6.71 -4.30
CA GLY A 143 10.40 -7.40 -3.96
C GLY A 143 10.44 -8.24 -2.69
N ILE A 144 11.61 -8.41 -2.07
CA ILE A 144 11.78 -9.34 -0.93
C ILE A 144 11.07 -8.83 0.32
N SER A 145 11.19 -7.54 0.65
CA SER A 145 10.47 -6.96 1.80
C SER A 145 8.96 -7.06 1.59
N MET A 146 8.48 -6.86 0.36
CA MET A 146 7.08 -7.02 0.00
C MET A 146 6.63 -8.48 0.18
N GLU A 147 7.40 -9.44 -0.28
CA GLU A 147 7.12 -10.87 -0.08
C GLU A 147 7.03 -11.21 1.42
N MET A 148 8.00 -10.76 2.20
CA MET A 148 8.04 -11.00 3.65
C MET A 148 6.83 -10.41 4.36
N GLY A 149 6.54 -9.13 4.08
CA GLY A 149 5.40 -8.41 4.65
C GLY A 149 4.07 -9.05 4.27
N MET A 150 3.90 -9.41 3.00
CA MET A 150 2.69 -10.07 2.52
C MET A 150 2.48 -11.45 3.18
N LYS A 151 3.52 -12.28 3.24
CA LYS A 151 3.45 -13.58 3.93
C LYS A 151 3.06 -13.41 5.41
N ALA A 152 3.61 -12.41 6.08
CA ALA A 152 3.25 -12.11 7.47
C ALA A 152 1.78 -11.70 7.61
N PHE A 153 1.28 -10.79 6.78
CA PHE A 153 -0.12 -10.39 6.80
C PHE A 153 -1.07 -11.56 6.54
N LEU A 154 -0.76 -12.41 5.56
CA LEU A 154 -1.59 -13.58 5.21
C LEU A 154 -1.71 -14.63 6.32
N THR A 155 -0.90 -14.56 7.38
CA THR A 155 -1.11 -15.39 8.59
C THR A 155 -2.35 -14.97 9.40
N LYS A 156 -2.93 -13.80 9.08
CA LYS A 156 -4.05 -13.19 9.81
C LYS A 156 -5.38 -13.22 9.04
N GLY A 157 -5.50 -14.12 8.08
CA GLY A 157 -6.72 -14.34 7.30
C GLY A 157 -6.50 -14.26 5.80
N ASN A 158 -7.53 -14.60 5.04
CA ASN A 158 -7.53 -14.59 3.59
C ASN A 158 -8.26 -13.34 3.09
N PRO A 159 -7.55 -12.29 2.64
CA PRO A 159 -8.20 -11.13 2.06
C PRO A 159 -8.91 -11.50 0.75
N LYS A 160 -10.05 -10.87 0.50
CA LYS A 160 -10.83 -11.00 -0.73
C LYS A 160 -10.05 -10.50 -1.95
N HIS A 161 -9.28 -9.43 -1.77
CA HIS A 161 -8.44 -8.83 -2.79
C HIS A 161 -7.22 -8.17 -2.14
N ILE A 162 -6.10 -8.14 -2.88
CA ILE A 162 -4.87 -7.49 -2.44
C ILE A 162 -4.44 -6.47 -3.50
N HIS A 163 -4.24 -5.24 -3.07
CA HIS A 163 -3.54 -4.21 -3.84
C HIS A 163 -2.15 -4.00 -3.24
N ILE A 164 -1.16 -3.84 -4.09
CA ILE A 164 0.18 -3.40 -3.74
C ILE A 164 0.35 -2.00 -4.32
N ALA A 165 0.62 -1.04 -3.48
CA ALA A 165 0.82 0.36 -3.83
C ALA A 165 2.28 0.75 -3.59
N CYS A 166 2.91 1.40 -4.59
CA CYS A 166 4.32 1.77 -4.53
C CYS A 166 4.56 3.09 -5.26
N VAL A 167 5.28 4.01 -4.64
CA VAL A 167 5.70 5.25 -5.29
C VAL A 167 6.68 4.97 -6.44
N LEU A 168 7.61 4.03 -6.22
CA LEU A 168 8.57 3.57 -7.20
C LEU A 168 8.65 2.04 -7.19
N ALA A 169 8.65 1.44 -8.38
CA ALA A 169 8.80 0.00 -8.53
C ALA A 169 9.88 -0.33 -9.58
N ALA A 170 10.81 -1.19 -9.22
CA ALA A 170 11.80 -1.73 -10.15
C ALA A 170 11.24 -2.96 -10.89
N PRO A 171 11.63 -3.20 -12.16
CA PRO A 171 11.16 -4.36 -12.92
C PRO A 171 11.39 -5.69 -12.21
N GLU A 172 12.58 -5.87 -11.59
CA GLU A 172 12.90 -7.08 -10.85
C GLU A 172 11.99 -7.32 -9.65
N GLY A 173 11.60 -6.26 -8.93
CA GLY A 173 10.66 -6.36 -7.81
C GLY A 173 9.26 -6.76 -8.28
N ILE A 174 8.81 -6.19 -9.38
CA ILE A 174 7.53 -6.54 -10.00
C ILE A 174 7.50 -8.02 -10.41
N GLU A 175 8.55 -8.49 -11.09
CA GLU A 175 8.65 -9.88 -11.53
C GLU A 175 8.76 -10.85 -10.35
N HIS A 176 9.48 -10.46 -9.28
CA HIS A 176 9.56 -11.25 -8.06
C HIS A 176 8.18 -11.44 -7.41
N VAL A 177 7.42 -10.35 -7.26
CA VAL A 177 6.07 -10.40 -6.69
C VAL A 177 5.12 -11.22 -7.56
N LYS A 178 5.14 -11.05 -8.89
CA LYS A 178 4.33 -11.85 -9.82
C LYS A 178 4.60 -13.35 -9.71
N LYS A 179 5.87 -13.72 -9.55
CA LYS A 179 6.28 -15.12 -9.43
C LYS A 179 5.86 -15.73 -8.10
N THR A 180 5.94 -14.95 -7.02
CA THR A 180 5.66 -15.43 -5.67
C THR A 180 4.17 -15.45 -5.35
N PHE A 181 3.41 -14.51 -5.91
CA PHE A 181 1.95 -14.36 -5.72
C PHE A 181 1.26 -14.20 -7.08
N PRO A 182 1.07 -15.29 -7.82
CA PRO A 182 0.52 -15.31 -9.18
C PRO A 182 -0.95 -14.85 -9.28
#